data_b6c71e461724d84ca3896538889fbde3
#
_entry.id   b6c71e461724d84ca3896538889fbde3
#
_cell.length_a   1.000
_cell.length_b   1.000
_cell.length_c   1.000
_cell.angle_alpha   90.00
_cell.angle_beta   90.00
_cell.angle_gamma   90.00
#
_symmetry.space_group_name_H-M   'P 1'
#
loop_
_entity.id
_entity.type
_entity.pdbx_description
1 polymer ?
#
loop_
_entity_poly.entity_id
_entity_poly.type
_entity_poly.pdbx_seq_one_letter_code
_entity_poly.pdbx_strand_id
1 'polypeptide(L)'
;MGAYSLNVFKTITTGDGGFVGTSDDELYERGFGFHDQGHKPSRMGVEVGNRSIVGMNMRMNELSGAVAVAQGRKLDGILETLRGKKALLKSLLQDIPGLSFRRVNDPGECATLLTLLFDSREMAAKFCEKAGTAPIARSGWHVYNNMEQILEKKTWTDAHPFHQCDRTYAKHMLPATDDILERAVNISIGVVDKGLGSGTGININSSEEEIEAVAKNIRQIIASL
;
A
#
# COMPACT_ATOMS: atom_id res chain seq x y z
N MET A 1 -10.43 12.30 -7.72
CA MET A 1 -9.94 11.17 -8.56
C MET A 1 -9.06 10.27 -7.73
N GLY A 2 -9.25 8.94 -7.79
CA GLY A 2 -8.45 7.92 -7.13
C GLY A 2 -7.98 6.87 -8.15
N ALA A 3 -6.73 6.37 -8.00
CA ALA A 3 -6.19 5.28 -8.79
C ALA A 3 -6.01 4.06 -7.90
N TYR A 4 -6.52 2.92 -8.33
CA TYR A 4 -6.57 1.69 -7.56
C TYR A 4 -5.89 0.56 -8.33
N SER A 5 -4.91 -0.05 -7.72
CA SER A 5 -4.19 -1.18 -8.30
C SER A 5 -4.90 -2.50 -7.99
N LEU A 6 -4.95 -3.39 -8.98
CA LEU A 6 -5.41 -4.78 -8.86
C LEU A 6 -4.26 -5.78 -9.07
N ASN A 7 -3.03 -5.32 -8.84
CA ASN A 7 -1.84 -6.18 -8.89
C ASN A 7 -1.95 -7.35 -7.89
N VAL A 8 -1.17 -8.41 -8.10
CA VAL A 8 -1.20 -9.66 -7.33
C VAL A 8 -1.09 -9.49 -5.80
N PHE A 9 -0.44 -8.43 -5.31
CA PHE A 9 -0.27 -8.16 -3.87
C PHE A 9 -1.39 -7.32 -3.25
N LYS A 10 -2.44 -6.96 -3.98
CA LYS A 10 -3.52 -6.10 -3.46
C LYS A 10 -4.61 -6.90 -2.77
N THR A 11 -5.38 -6.21 -1.92
CA THR A 11 -6.50 -6.78 -1.15
C THR A 11 -7.51 -7.52 -2.03
N ILE A 12 -7.80 -6.98 -3.21
CA ILE A 12 -8.46 -7.67 -4.32
C ILE A 12 -7.55 -7.59 -5.54
N THR A 13 -7.49 -8.64 -6.33
CA THR A 13 -6.54 -8.74 -7.43
C THR A 13 -7.13 -9.38 -8.68
N THR A 14 -6.61 -8.97 -9.83
CA THR A 14 -6.80 -9.62 -11.14
C THR A 14 -5.48 -10.21 -11.67
N GLY A 15 -4.46 -10.31 -10.80
CA GLY A 15 -3.08 -10.62 -11.17
C GLY A 15 -2.31 -9.37 -11.59
N ASP A 16 -2.85 -8.60 -12.50
CA ASP A 16 -2.39 -7.28 -12.92
C ASP A 16 -3.58 -6.40 -13.31
N GLY A 17 -3.36 -5.08 -13.41
CA GLY A 17 -4.37 -4.11 -13.79
C GLY A 17 -4.70 -3.09 -12.70
N GLY A 18 -5.81 -2.41 -12.89
CA GLY A 18 -6.30 -1.38 -11.98
C GLY A 18 -7.48 -0.62 -12.56
N PHE A 19 -7.99 0.32 -11.78
CA PHE A 19 -9.04 1.23 -12.23
C PHE A 19 -8.83 2.63 -11.65
N VAL A 20 -9.45 3.59 -12.30
CA VAL A 20 -9.50 4.99 -11.84
C VAL A 20 -10.96 5.33 -11.55
N GLY A 21 -11.20 5.91 -10.37
CA GLY A 21 -12.51 6.41 -9.96
C GLY A 21 -12.51 7.93 -9.80
N THR A 22 -13.57 8.58 -10.25
CA THR A 22 -13.78 10.01 -10.07
C THR A 22 -15.28 10.33 -10.07
N SER A 23 -15.67 11.41 -9.38
CA SER A 23 -17.01 11.99 -9.42
C SER A 23 -17.09 13.25 -10.31
N ASP A 24 -16.03 13.54 -11.04
CA ASP A 24 -15.89 14.70 -11.94
C ASP A 24 -16.01 14.21 -13.39
N ASP A 25 -17.01 14.72 -14.13
CA ASP A 25 -17.33 14.27 -15.47
C ASP A 25 -16.23 14.63 -16.50
N GLU A 26 -15.56 15.77 -16.34
CA GLU A 26 -14.45 16.16 -17.22
C GLU A 26 -13.25 15.24 -17.03
N LEU A 27 -12.89 14.96 -15.75
CA LEU A 27 -11.82 14.03 -15.42
C LEU A 27 -12.16 12.60 -15.85
N TYR A 28 -13.43 12.21 -15.79
CA TYR A 28 -13.90 10.91 -16.29
C TYR A 28 -13.71 10.80 -17.80
N GLU A 29 -14.19 11.79 -18.58
CA GLU A 29 -14.03 11.79 -20.04
C GLU A 29 -12.54 11.76 -20.44
N ARG A 30 -11.72 12.59 -19.81
CA ARG A 30 -10.28 12.64 -20.08
C ARG A 30 -9.55 11.35 -19.72
N GLY A 31 -9.85 10.78 -18.55
CA GLY A 31 -9.30 9.50 -18.11
C GLY A 31 -9.71 8.35 -19.04
N PHE A 32 -10.97 8.32 -19.42
CA PHE A 32 -11.47 7.35 -20.40
C PHE A 32 -10.75 7.49 -21.75
N GLY A 33 -10.68 8.71 -22.27
CA GLY A 33 -9.99 8.99 -23.54
C GLY A 33 -8.51 8.60 -23.49
N PHE A 34 -7.82 8.88 -22.37
CA PHE A 34 -6.42 8.53 -22.25
C PHE A 34 -6.20 7.00 -22.30
N HIS A 35 -7.03 6.21 -21.62
CA HIS A 35 -6.86 4.75 -21.59
C HIS A 35 -7.42 4.03 -22.84
N ASP A 36 -8.32 4.65 -23.59
CA ASP A 36 -8.97 4.06 -24.77
C ASP A 36 -8.73 4.87 -26.06
N GLN A 37 -7.48 5.13 -26.39
CA GLN A 37 -7.04 5.69 -27.69
C GLN A 37 -7.72 7.03 -28.08
N GLY A 38 -8.12 7.83 -27.09
CA GLY A 38 -8.78 9.11 -27.28
C GLY A 38 -10.29 9.03 -27.47
N HIS A 39 -10.89 7.85 -27.37
CA HIS A 39 -12.34 7.70 -27.49
C HIS A 39 -13.08 8.37 -26.32
N LYS A 40 -14.32 8.82 -26.58
CA LYS A 40 -15.25 9.26 -25.54
C LYS A 40 -16.00 8.09 -24.91
N PRO A 41 -16.44 8.19 -23.64
CA PRO A 41 -17.16 7.11 -22.95
C PRO A 41 -18.45 6.67 -23.67
N SER A 42 -19.13 7.61 -24.32
CA SER A 42 -20.42 7.41 -24.98
C SER A 42 -20.34 6.99 -26.45
N ARG A 43 -19.13 6.60 -26.93
CA ARG A 43 -18.97 6.18 -28.32
C ARG A 43 -19.84 4.99 -28.69
N MET A 44 -20.32 5.00 -29.94
CA MET A 44 -21.01 3.86 -30.54
C MET A 44 -20.15 3.27 -31.67
N GLY A 45 -19.53 2.13 -31.40
CA GLY A 45 -18.66 1.46 -32.39
C GLY A 45 -17.39 2.23 -32.72
N VAL A 46 -16.97 2.18 -33.97
CA VAL A 46 -15.80 2.91 -34.50
C VAL A 46 -16.29 4.20 -35.17
N GLU A 47 -16.11 5.32 -34.46
CA GLU A 47 -16.51 6.64 -34.93
C GLU A 47 -15.38 7.36 -35.65
N VAL A 48 -15.70 8.13 -36.66
CA VAL A 48 -14.77 9.05 -37.32
C VAL A 48 -14.82 10.40 -36.63
N GLY A 49 -13.70 10.87 -36.11
CA GLY A 49 -13.65 12.13 -35.35
C GLY A 49 -14.16 11.95 -33.90
N ASN A 50 -14.63 13.04 -33.30
CA ASN A 50 -15.20 13.08 -31.94
C ASN A 50 -14.30 12.44 -30.85
N ARG A 51 -13.00 12.80 -30.88
CA ARG A 51 -12.03 12.34 -29.87
C ARG A 51 -11.97 13.31 -28.68
N SER A 52 -11.66 12.77 -27.50
CA SER A 52 -11.45 13.58 -26.30
C SER A 52 -10.03 14.16 -26.26
N ILE A 53 -9.04 13.31 -26.22
CA ILE A 53 -7.60 13.68 -26.14
C ILE A 53 -6.77 12.65 -26.91
N VAL A 54 -5.47 12.92 -27.08
CA VAL A 54 -4.52 11.88 -27.49
C VAL A 54 -4.43 10.85 -26.36
N GLY A 55 -4.64 9.56 -26.67
CA GLY A 55 -4.66 8.48 -25.69
C GLY A 55 -3.85 7.27 -26.11
N MET A 56 -3.72 6.33 -25.19
CA MET A 56 -3.03 5.04 -25.37
C MET A 56 -4.03 3.90 -25.25
N ASN A 57 -3.62 2.69 -25.62
CA ASN A 57 -4.41 1.49 -25.34
C ASN A 57 -3.96 0.90 -24.00
N MET A 58 -4.73 1.19 -22.96
CA MET A 58 -4.54 0.67 -21.59
C MET A 58 -5.78 -0.07 -21.09
N ARG A 59 -6.58 -0.59 -22.03
CA ARG A 59 -7.82 -1.30 -21.69
C ARG A 59 -7.52 -2.59 -20.94
N MET A 60 -8.27 -2.83 -19.87
CA MET A 60 -8.31 -4.15 -19.22
C MET A 60 -9.00 -5.15 -20.17
N ASN A 61 -8.48 -6.36 -20.28
CA ASN A 61 -9.14 -7.43 -21.02
C ASN A 61 -10.36 -7.97 -20.26
N GLU A 62 -11.30 -8.60 -20.98
CA GLU A 62 -12.57 -9.09 -20.43
C GLU A 62 -12.39 -10.16 -19.34
N LEU A 63 -11.37 -11.00 -19.43
CA LEU A 63 -11.10 -12.04 -18.43
C LEU A 63 -10.68 -11.39 -17.10
N SER A 64 -9.77 -10.43 -17.13
CA SER A 64 -9.38 -9.66 -15.95
C SER A 64 -10.54 -8.84 -15.42
N GLY A 65 -11.38 -8.27 -16.28
CA GLY A 65 -12.60 -7.56 -15.90
C GLY A 65 -13.58 -8.44 -15.16
N ALA A 66 -13.81 -9.67 -15.64
CA ALA A 66 -14.67 -10.65 -14.98
C ALA A 66 -14.14 -11.04 -13.59
N VAL A 67 -12.82 -11.23 -13.46
CA VAL A 67 -12.18 -11.48 -12.16
C VAL A 67 -12.31 -10.27 -11.24
N ALA A 68 -12.13 -9.03 -11.75
CA ALA A 68 -12.30 -7.81 -10.97
C ALA A 68 -13.71 -7.70 -10.37
N VAL A 69 -14.75 -7.98 -11.16
CA VAL A 69 -16.14 -8.01 -10.68
C VAL A 69 -16.34 -9.06 -9.60
N ALA A 70 -15.81 -10.27 -9.79
CA ALA A 70 -15.92 -11.34 -8.81
C ALA A 70 -15.19 -11.02 -7.50
N GLN A 71 -14.03 -10.38 -7.57
CA GLN A 71 -13.26 -9.94 -6.41
C GLN A 71 -13.94 -8.75 -5.71
N GLY A 72 -14.45 -7.79 -6.48
CA GLY A 72 -15.17 -6.63 -5.95
C GLY A 72 -16.37 -7.02 -5.10
N ARG A 73 -17.12 -8.06 -5.47
CA ARG A 73 -18.25 -8.58 -4.70
C ARG A 73 -17.86 -9.13 -3.32
N LYS A 74 -16.60 -9.47 -3.10
CA LYS A 74 -16.08 -9.97 -1.81
C LYS A 74 -15.48 -8.85 -0.94
N LEU A 75 -15.29 -7.65 -1.50
CA LEU A 75 -14.48 -6.60 -0.88
C LEU A 75 -15.03 -6.19 0.50
N ASP A 76 -16.33 -5.98 0.64
CA ASP A 76 -16.92 -5.53 1.90
C ASP A 76 -16.68 -6.54 3.02
N GLY A 77 -16.89 -7.83 2.79
CA GLY A 77 -16.63 -8.87 3.78
C GLY A 77 -15.14 -9.03 4.12
N ILE A 78 -14.26 -8.83 3.14
CA ILE A 78 -12.80 -8.81 3.36
C ILE A 78 -12.43 -7.64 4.28
N LEU A 79 -12.91 -6.43 3.99
CA LEU A 79 -12.60 -5.24 4.77
C LEU A 79 -13.14 -5.32 6.20
N GLU A 80 -14.37 -5.81 6.37
CA GLU A 80 -14.96 -6.04 7.70
C GLU A 80 -14.11 -6.99 8.53
N THR A 81 -13.71 -8.12 7.95
CA THR A 81 -12.86 -9.12 8.60
C THR A 81 -11.51 -8.53 9.00
N LEU A 82 -10.84 -7.84 8.09
CA LEU A 82 -9.52 -7.23 8.37
C LEU A 82 -9.60 -6.15 9.46
N ARG A 83 -10.64 -5.31 9.43
CA ARG A 83 -10.86 -4.27 10.44
C ARG A 83 -11.10 -4.87 11.82
N GLY A 84 -11.93 -5.91 11.92
CA GLY A 84 -12.16 -6.64 13.17
C GLY A 84 -10.88 -7.25 13.76
N LYS A 85 -10.11 -7.97 12.93
CA LYS A 85 -8.84 -8.56 13.34
C LYS A 85 -7.80 -7.52 13.75
N LYS A 86 -7.69 -6.43 13.01
CA LYS A 86 -6.80 -5.31 13.37
C LYS A 86 -7.20 -4.67 14.70
N ALA A 87 -8.50 -4.45 14.92
CA ALA A 87 -8.99 -3.88 16.16
C ALA A 87 -8.67 -4.79 17.35
N LEU A 88 -8.89 -6.10 17.22
CA LEU A 88 -8.56 -7.08 18.24
C LEU A 88 -7.06 -7.09 18.54
N LEU A 89 -6.20 -7.26 17.54
CA LEU A 89 -4.75 -7.25 17.74
C LEU A 89 -4.28 -5.95 18.38
N LYS A 90 -4.80 -4.81 17.92
CA LYS A 90 -4.46 -3.51 18.48
C LYS A 90 -4.87 -3.39 19.94
N SER A 91 -6.06 -3.87 20.33
CA SER A 91 -6.54 -3.82 21.71
C SER A 91 -5.67 -4.66 22.65
N LEU A 92 -5.20 -5.82 22.17
CA LEU A 92 -4.30 -6.71 22.91
C LEU A 92 -2.87 -6.14 23.09
N LEU A 93 -2.50 -5.13 22.28
CA LEU A 93 -1.19 -4.48 22.34
C LEU A 93 -1.24 -3.08 22.96
N GLN A 94 -2.39 -2.64 23.47
CA GLN A 94 -2.51 -1.37 24.18
C GLN A 94 -1.70 -1.38 25.50
N ASP A 95 -1.39 -0.17 25.98
CA ASP A 95 -0.73 0.06 27.28
C ASP A 95 0.67 -0.57 27.44
N ILE A 96 1.36 -0.82 26.31
CA ILE A 96 2.76 -1.23 26.33
C ILE A 96 3.62 0.04 26.41
N PRO A 97 4.43 0.24 27.46
CA PRO A 97 5.33 1.39 27.56
C PRO A 97 6.30 1.44 26.37
N GLY A 98 6.49 2.64 25.82
CA GLY A 98 7.39 2.85 24.69
C GLY A 98 6.83 2.42 23.32
N LEU A 99 5.55 2.05 23.26
CA LEU A 99 4.85 1.68 22.04
C LEU A 99 3.61 2.54 21.81
N SER A 100 3.48 3.04 20.60
CA SER A 100 2.28 3.70 20.08
C SER A 100 1.91 3.14 18.71
N PHE A 101 0.80 3.60 18.14
CA PHE A 101 0.33 3.14 16.84
C PHE A 101 0.23 4.29 15.84
N ARG A 102 0.44 3.97 14.57
CA ARG A 102 0.15 4.93 13.50
C ARG A 102 -1.27 5.46 13.64
N ARG A 103 -1.42 6.78 13.62
CA ARG A 103 -2.73 7.42 13.61
C ARG A 103 -3.48 7.06 12.33
N VAL A 104 -4.73 6.65 12.48
CA VAL A 104 -5.67 6.40 11.39
C VAL A 104 -6.68 7.55 11.39
N ASN A 105 -6.76 8.27 10.28
CA ASN A 105 -7.63 9.46 10.17
C ASN A 105 -9.03 9.11 9.65
N ASP A 106 -9.18 7.95 9.01
CA ASP A 106 -10.42 7.50 8.39
C ASP A 106 -10.73 6.06 8.83
N PRO A 107 -11.89 5.80 9.46
CA PRO A 107 -12.31 4.45 9.83
C PRO A 107 -12.50 3.53 8.61
N GLY A 108 -12.63 4.10 7.41
CA GLY A 108 -12.73 3.38 6.14
C GLY A 108 -11.41 2.74 5.66
N GLU A 109 -10.34 2.76 6.44
CA GLU A 109 -9.07 2.15 6.04
C GLU A 109 -9.20 0.67 5.64
N CYS A 110 -8.28 0.21 4.78
CA CYS A 110 -8.23 -1.18 4.32
C CYS A 110 -7.80 -2.18 5.41
N ALA A 111 -7.18 -1.69 6.50
CA ALA A 111 -6.75 -2.45 7.67
C ALA A 111 -5.81 -3.64 7.41
N THR A 112 -5.04 -3.61 6.34
CA THR A 112 -4.12 -4.69 5.96
C THR A 112 -2.86 -4.77 6.83
N LEU A 113 -2.51 -3.67 7.50
CA LEU A 113 -1.33 -3.54 8.35
C LEU A 113 -1.68 -2.85 9.68
N LEU A 114 -1.06 -3.31 10.77
CA LEU A 114 -0.95 -2.59 12.03
C LEU A 114 0.47 -2.06 12.14
N THR A 115 0.66 -0.74 12.08
CA THR A 115 1.97 -0.12 12.22
C THR A 115 2.21 0.25 13.68
N LEU A 116 3.22 -0.38 14.26
CA LEU A 116 3.77 -0.07 15.58
C LEU A 116 4.77 1.09 15.46
N LEU A 117 4.73 2.04 16.38
CA LEU A 117 5.68 3.14 16.50
C LEU A 117 6.37 3.03 17.86
N PHE A 118 7.66 2.73 17.84
CA PHE A 118 8.49 2.67 19.03
C PHE A 118 9.04 4.06 19.39
N ASP A 119 9.34 4.28 20.65
CA ASP A 119 9.88 5.56 21.14
C ASP A 119 11.30 5.82 20.62
N SER A 120 12.06 4.76 20.34
CA SER A 120 13.42 4.90 19.78
C SER A 120 13.71 3.92 18.63
N ARG A 121 14.71 4.27 17.82
CA ARG A 121 15.22 3.43 16.71
C ARG A 121 15.85 2.16 17.25
N GLU A 122 16.56 2.26 18.38
CA GLU A 122 17.23 1.15 19.04
C GLU A 122 16.22 0.11 19.51
N MET A 123 15.10 0.57 20.11
CA MET A 123 14.02 -0.31 20.54
C MET A 123 13.35 -1.01 19.35
N ALA A 124 13.06 -0.28 18.28
CA ALA A 124 12.52 -0.85 17.05
C ALA A 124 13.46 -1.88 16.42
N ALA A 125 14.76 -1.59 16.36
CA ALA A 125 15.77 -2.49 15.80
C ALA A 125 15.89 -3.80 16.61
N LYS A 126 15.96 -3.72 17.94
CA LYS A 126 15.99 -4.91 18.82
C LYS A 126 14.72 -5.73 18.73
N PHE A 127 13.55 -5.07 18.67
CA PHE A 127 12.30 -5.76 18.43
C PHE A 127 12.34 -6.53 17.11
N CYS A 128 12.75 -5.89 16.03
CA CYS A 128 12.82 -6.50 14.71
C CYS A 128 13.76 -7.70 14.65
N GLU A 129 14.93 -7.61 15.30
CA GLU A 129 15.88 -8.71 15.40
C GLU A 129 15.24 -9.94 16.05
N LYS A 130 14.57 -9.76 17.21
CA LYS A 130 13.91 -10.86 17.93
C LYS A 130 12.64 -11.37 17.24
N ALA A 131 11.91 -10.50 16.55
CA ALA A 131 10.68 -10.83 15.83
C ALA A 131 10.92 -11.39 14.41
N GLY A 132 12.16 -11.38 13.92
CA GLY A 132 12.49 -11.82 12.56
C GLY A 132 11.92 -10.93 11.46
N THR A 133 11.85 -9.61 11.70
CA THR A 133 11.32 -8.60 10.78
C THR A 133 12.30 -7.42 10.62
N ALA A 134 11.86 -6.32 10.04
CA ALA A 134 12.67 -5.12 9.86
C ALA A 134 11.83 -3.84 10.09
N PRO A 135 12.46 -2.73 10.52
CA PRO A 135 11.81 -1.43 10.47
C PRO A 135 11.37 -1.06 9.06
N ILE A 136 10.35 -0.23 8.92
CA ILE A 136 9.82 0.19 7.60
C ILE A 136 10.92 0.80 6.74
N ALA A 137 11.87 1.53 7.32
CA ALA A 137 13.04 2.09 6.61
C ALA A 137 13.80 1.04 5.76
N ARG A 138 13.77 -0.23 6.16
CA ARG A 138 14.46 -1.35 5.51
C ARG A 138 13.51 -2.34 4.84
N SER A 139 12.22 -2.02 4.78
CA SER A 139 11.16 -2.94 4.28
C SER A 139 11.06 -3.01 2.76
N GLY A 140 12.01 -2.46 2.03
CA GLY A 140 12.09 -2.58 0.58
C GLY A 140 11.92 -1.27 -0.18
N TRP A 141 11.40 -1.37 -1.39
CA TRP A 141 11.45 -0.34 -2.43
C TRP A 141 10.40 0.79 -2.33
N HIS A 142 9.42 0.66 -1.45
CA HIS A 142 8.43 1.72 -1.23
C HIS A 142 8.93 2.86 -0.32
N VAL A 143 10.17 2.78 0.13
CA VAL A 143 10.86 3.81 0.91
C VAL A 143 11.74 4.63 -0.01
N TYR A 144 11.62 5.95 0.01
CA TYR A 144 12.30 6.82 -0.95
C TYR A 144 13.83 6.64 -0.95
N ASN A 145 14.45 6.33 0.19
CA ASN A 145 15.89 6.04 0.29
C ASN A 145 16.32 4.80 -0.52
N ASN A 146 15.38 3.92 -0.86
CA ASN A 146 15.62 2.67 -1.59
C ASN A 146 15.21 2.78 -3.07
N MET A 147 14.72 3.94 -3.50
CA MET A 147 14.31 4.20 -4.88
C MET A 147 15.48 4.77 -5.70
N GLU A 148 16.48 3.94 -5.99
CA GLU A 148 17.69 4.37 -6.72
C GLU A 148 17.37 5.06 -8.05
N GLN A 149 16.36 4.56 -8.78
CA GLN A 149 15.94 5.14 -10.05
C GLN A 149 15.44 6.59 -9.90
N ILE A 150 14.87 6.94 -8.75
CA ILE A 150 14.45 8.33 -8.46
C ILE A 150 15.65 9.16 -7.96
N LEU A 151 16.42 8.62 -7.02
CA LEU A 151 17.55 9.31 -6.42
C LEU A 151 18.62 9.66 -7.47
N GLU A 152 18.89 8.75 -8.40
CA GLU A 152 19.88 8.87 -9.44
C GLU A 152 19.31 9.38 -10.77
N LYS A 153 18.01 9.75 -10.81
CA LYS A 153 17.31 10.23 -12.01
C LYS A 153 17.47 9.27 -13.21
N LYS A 154 17.43 7.95 -12.95
CA LYS A 154 17.54 6.93 -14.00
C LYS A 154 16.28 6.91 -14.86
N THR A 155 16.38 7.41 -16.08
CA THR A 155 15.33 7.36 -17.10
C THR A 155 15.91 6.73 -18.37
N TRP A 156 15.04 6.29 -19.27
CA TRP A 156 15.47 5.71 -20.55
C TRP A 156 15.94 6.77 -21.57
N THR A 157 15.70 8.06 -21.29
CA THR A 157 16.18 9.20 -22.08
C THR A 157 16.64 10.32 -21.14
N ASP A 158 17.52 11.20 -21.61
CA ASP A 158 17.98 12.39 -20.87
C ASP A 158 16.97 13.56 -20.98
N ALA A 159 15.72 13.27 -21.33
CA ALA A 159 14.67 14.25 -21.49
C ALA A 159 13.89 14.53 -20.18
N HIS A 160 12.96 15.48 -20.26
CA HIS A 160 12.01 15.77 -19.19
C HIS A 160 11.35 14.51 -18.59
N PRO A 161 10.88 14.58 -17.32
CA PRO A 161 10.94 15.77 -16.44
C PRO A 161 12.18 15.83 -15.55
N PHE A 162 12.90 14.72 -15.32
CA PHE A 162 13.90 14.63 -14.26
C PHE A 162 15.21 15.34 -14.59
N HIS A 163 15.71 15.22 -15.82
CA HIS A 163 17.03 15.76 -16.18
C HIS A 163 17.07 17.27 -16.31
N GLN A 164 15.90 17.90 -16.55
CA GLN A 164 15.78 19.37 -16.65
C GLN A 164 15.27 20.00 -15.34
N CYS A 165 15.17 19.22 -14.26
CA CYS A 165 14.80 19.72 -12.95
C CYS A 165 16.06 19.99 -12.13
N ASP A 166 16.19 21.22 -11.60
CA ASP A 166 17.31 21.63 -10.72
C ASP A 166 17.29 20.97 -9.35
N ARG A 167 16.24 20.20 -9.05
CA ARG A 167 16.14 19.49 -7.76
C ARG A 167 17.14 18.35 -7.68
N THR A 168 17.87 18.32 -6.58
CA THR A 168 18.71 17.19 -6.20
C THR A 168 17.92 16.26 -5.29
N TYR A 169 18.00 14.97 -5.59
CA TYR A 169 17.46 13.91 -4.74
C TYR A 169 18.63 13.18 -4.07
N ALA A 170 18.54 12.98 -2.77
CA ALA A 170 19.59 12.31 -2.00
C ALA A 170 18.99 11.43 -0.90
N LYS A 171 19.70 10.38 -0.51
CA LYS A 171 19.36 9.63 0.70
C LYS A 171 19.35 10.56 1.90
N HIS A 172 18.45 10.32 2.81
CA HIS A 172 18.30 11.05 4.07
C HIS A 172 17.97 12.55 3.92
N MET A 173 17.43 12.96 2.77
CA MET A 173 16.99 14.34 2.55
C MET A 173 15.71 14.73 3.32
N LEU A 174 15.00 13.76 3.92
CA LEU A 174 13.77 13.94 4.68
C LEU A 174 13.94 13.44 6.13
N PRO A 175 14.66 14.16 7.00
CA PRO A 175 15.08 13.65 8.31
C PRO A 175 13.93 13.27 9.24
N ALA A 176 12.80 14.00 9.21
CA ALA A 176 11.61 13.64 9.99
C ALA A 176 10.95 12.34 9.49
N THR A 177 10.91 12.13 8.17
CA THR A 177 10.41 10.90 7.56
C THR A 177 11.34 9.72 7.92
N ASP A 178 12.64 9.92 7.83
CA ASP A 178 13.63 8.89 8.17
C ASP A 178 13.51 8.45 9.62
N ASP A 179 13.35 9.41 10.54
CA ASP A 179 13.15 9.10 11.95
C ASP A 179 11.89 8.24 12.19
N ILE A 180 10.78 8.63 11.59
CA ILE A 180 9.52 7.86 11.71
C ILE A 180 9.69 6.46 11.14
N LEU A 181 10.27 6.32 9.95
CA LEU A 181 10.44 5.03 9.28
C LEU A 181 11.39 4.07 10.02
N GLU A 182 12.42 4.60 10.69
CA GLU A 182 13.34 3.79 11.51
C GLU A 182 12.70 3.31 12.81
N ARG A 183 11.69 4.02 13.33
CA ARG A 183 10.96 3.66 14.54
C ARG A 183 9.66 2.89 14.27
N ALA A 184 9.25 2.80 13.02
CA ALA A 184 8.01 2.16 12.60
C ALA A 184 8.23 0.72 12.17
N VAL A 185 7.36 -0.19 12.64
CA VAL A 185 7.36 -1.60 12.27
C VAL A 185 5.95 -2.02 11.86
N ASN A 186 5.82 -2.63 10.70
CA ASN A 186 4.55 -3.17 10.24
C ASN A 186 4.33 -4.59 10.75
N ILE A 187 3.12 -4.82 11.26
CA ILE A 187 2.60 -6.15 11.60
C ILE A 187 1.49 -6.46 10.59
N SER A 188 1.56 -7.60 9.92
CA SER A 188 0.55 -8.01 8.95
C SER A 188 -0.79 -8.28 9.62
N ILE A 189 -1.86 -7.82 8.97
CA ILE A 189 -3.24 -8.25 9.23
C ILE A 189 -3.78 -9.05 8.03
N GLY A 190 -3.32 -8.74 6.82
CA GLY A 190 -3.74 -9.40 5.60
C GLY A 190 -2.75 -9.29 4.44
N VAL A 191 -1.51 -8.89 4.71
CA VAL A 191 -0.46 -8.77 3.70
C VAL A 191 0.34 -10.06 3.62
N VAL A 192 0.69 -10.48 2.41
CA VAL A 192 1.48 -11.70 2.15
C VAL A 192 2.96 -11.39 1.88
N ASP A 193 3.32 -10.14 1.71
CA ASP A 193 4.70 -9.70 1.44
C ASP A 193 5.51 -9.62 2.74
N LYS A 194 6.57 -10.43 2.83
CA LYS A 194 7.47 -10.46 3.99
C LYS A 194 8.13 -9.11 4.26
N GLY A 195 8.47 -8.33 3.22
CA GLY A 195 9.01 -6.99 3.36
C GLY A 195 8.05 -5.99 4.02
N LEU A 196 6.76 -6.30 4.07
CA LEU A 196 5.72 -5.53 4.74
C LEU A 196 5.25 -6.16 6.07
N GLY A 197 6.03 -7.07 6.67
CA GLY A 197 5.75 -7.61 8.01
C GLY A 197 4.89 -8.86 8.04
N SER A 198 4.67 -9.54 6.89
CA SER A 198 3.82 -10.75 6.85
C SER A 198 4.35 -11.93 7.67
N GLY A 199 5.65 -11.92 8.01
CA GLY A 199 6.27 -12.96 8.84
C GLY A 199 6.02 -12.82 10.34
N THR A 200 5.49 -11.69 10.81
CA THR A 200 5.33 -11.36 12.24
C THR A 200 3.89 -11.08 12.63
N GLY A 201 2.96 -11.20 11.71
CA GLY A 201 1.56 -10.86 11.93
C GLY A 201 0.61 -12.04 11.77
N ILE A 202 -0.60 -11.68 11.41
CA ILE A 202 -1.73 -12.57 11.17
C ILE A 202 -2.16 -12.46 9.70
N ASN A 203 -3.16 -13.22 9.32
CA ASN A 203 -3.80 -13.14 8.01
C ASN A 203 -5.32 -13.16 8.13
N ILE A 204 -6.02 -13.05 6.99
CA ILE A 204 -7.48 -12.99 6.96
C ILE A 204 -8.15 -14.26 7.53
N ASN A 205 -7.48 -15.41 7.52
CA ASN A 205 -8.00 -16.68 8.02
C ASN A 205 -7.61 -16.97 9.48
N SER A 206 -6.77 -16.14 10.11
CA SER A 206 -6.32 -16.37 11.49
C SER A 206 -7.49 -16.37 12.48
N SER A 207 -7.50 -17.34 13.40
CA SER A 207 -8.47 -17.39 14.49
C SER A 207 -8.19 -16.36 15.59
N GLU A 208 -9.12 -16.15 16.51
CA GLU A 208 -8.90 -15.26 17.66
C GLU A 208 -7.75 -15.76 18.54
N GLU A 209 -7.65 -17.06 18.75
CA GLU A 209 -6.57 -17.70 19.52
C GLU A 209 -5.20 -17.46 18.86
N GLU A 210 -5.12 -17.50 17.54
CA GLU A 210 -3.90 -17.17 16.79
C GLU A 210 -3.54 -15.70 16.95
N ILE A 211 -4.53 -14.79 16.94
CA ILE A 211 -4.31 -13.36 17.17
C ILE A 211 -3.80 -13.10 18.58
N GLU A 212 -4.39 -13.76 19.59
CA GLU A 212 -3.94 -13.68 20.98
C GLU A 212 -2.51 -14.22 21.16
N ALA A 213 -2.18 -15.33 20.51
CA ALA A 213 -0.83 -15.89 20.54
C ALA A 213 0.20 -14.93 19.93
N VAL A 214 -0.11 -14.30 18.81
CA VAL A 214 0.75 -13.28 18.18
C VAL A 214 0.90 -12.07 19.10
N ALA A 215 -0.17 -11.57 19.69
CA ALA A 215 -0.12 -10.45 20.63
C ALA A 215 0.75 -10.79 21.87
N LYS A 216 0.58 -11.97 22.43
CA LYS A 216 1.39 -12.47 23.56
C LYS A 216 2.87 -12.52 23.20
N ASN A 217 3.22 -13.04 22.04
CA ASN A 217 4.60 -13.10 21.57
C ASN A 217 5.20 -11.70 21.42
N ILE A 218 4.48 -10.77 20.78
CA ILE A 218 4.93 -9.37 20.63
C ILE A 218 5.17 -8.73 22.01
N ARG A 219 4.25 -8.91 23.00
CA ARG A 219 4.42 -8.41 24.35
C ARG A 219 5.65 -9.00 25.04
N GLN A 220 5.89 -10.29 24.89
CA GLN A 220 7.06 -10.97 25.48
C GLN A 220 8.37 -10.44 24.91
N ILE A 221 8.42 -10.24 23.58
CA ILE A 221 9.58 -9.65 22.92
C ILE A 221 9.84 -8.25 23.48
N ILE A 222 8.81 -7.38 23.51
CA ILE A 222 8.98 -6.00 24.00
C ILE A 222 9.40 -5.97 25.47
N ALA A 223 8.82 -6.81 26.33
CA ALA A 223 9.19 -6.90 27.75
C ALA A 223 10.64 -7.37 27.97
N SER A 224 11.27 -7.95 26.96
CA SER A 224 12.66 -8.45 27.00
C SER A 224 13.68 -7.50 26.37
N LEU A 225 13.26 -6.32 25.92
CA LEU A 225 14.13 -5.30 25.30
C LEU A 225 14.85 -4.46 26.35
#